data_3ba6820ae22435f02a844e76c79baa25
#
_entry.id   3ba6820ae22435f02a844e76c79baa25
#
_cell.length_a   1.000
_cell.length_b   1.000
_cell.length_c   1.000
_cell.angle_alpha   90.00
_cell.angle_beta   90.00
_cell.angle_gamma   90.00
#
_symmetry.space_group_name_H-M   'P 1'
#
loop_
_entity.id
_entity.type
_entity.pdbx_description
1 polymer ?
#
loop_
_entity_poly.entity_id
_entity_poly.type
_entity_poly.pdbx_seq_one_letter_code
_entity_poly.pdbx_strand_id
1 'polypeptide(L)'
;VSRKKDTGEIRAHDMAGFERTVRVNLFGTFRVLSQSAAGMVTLEPMADGERGLIVNTASVAAQDGQIGQAAYSASKGGVYAMTLPVARDLAQEGIRCNTILPGIMWTPMMAGMDQKIQDALAAAIPFPSRLGTPADYASLVLELARNVYINGECIRLDGAIRLAPR
;
A
#
# COMPACT_ATOMS: atom_id res chain seq x y z
N VAL A 1 1.30 8.09 22.39
CA VAL A 1 1.59 7.78 23.79
C VAL A 1 0.90 6.48 24.20
N SER A 2 1.51 5.71 25.07
CA SER A 2 0.93 4.54 25.71
C SER A 2 0.89 4.73 27.23
N ARG A 3 -0.03 4.02 27.88
CA ARG A 3 -0.14 4.01 29.34
C ARG A 3 0.04 2.56 29.81
N LYS A 4 1.01 2.32 30.70
CA LYS A 4 1.18 1.01 31.32
C LYS A 4 -0.05 0.67 32.17
N LYS A 5 -0.56 -0.55 32.00
CA LYS A 5 -1.78 -0.99 32.70
C LYS A 5 -1.59 -1.12 34.23
N ASP A 6 -0.41 -1.53 34.64
CA ASP A 6 -0.03 -1.81 36.03
C ASP A 6 0.30 -0.55 36.84
N THR A 7 1.03 0.40 36.24
CA THR A 7 1.54 1.59 36.93
C THR A 7 0.85 2.89 36.55
N GLY A 8 0.08 2.92 35.47
CA GLY A 8 -0.48 4.14 34.88
C GLY A 8 0.56 5.06 34.22
N GLU A 9 1.84 4.67 34.20
CA GLU A 9 2.93 5.46 33.63
C GLU A 9 2.66 5.78 32.14
N ILE A 10 2.79 7.05 31.80
CA ILE A 10 2.64 7.51 30.41
C ILE A 10 4.01 7.45 29.74
N ARG A 11 4.07 6.82 28.57
CA ARG A 11 5.28 6.72 27.75
C ARG A 11 5.06 7.35 26.38
N ALA A 12 6.10 8.01 25.88
CA ALA A 12 6.16 8.42 24.47
C ALA A 12 6.12 7.19 23.55
N HIS A 13 5.77 7.41 22.28
CA HIS A 13 5.85 6.36 21.27
C HIS A 13 7.30 5.90 21.11
N ASP A 14 7.50 4.59 20.90
CA ASP A 14 8.82 4.03 20.61
C ASP A 14 9.32 4.51 19.25
N MET A 15 10.36 5.35 19.26
CA MET A 15 10.95 5.89 18.05
C MET A 15 11.68 4.83 17.24
N ALA A 16 12.32 3.85 17.89
CA ALA A 16 13.02 2.77 17.17
C ALA A 16 12.02 1.92 16.35
N GLY A 17 10.85 1.61 16.94
CA GLY A 17 9.77 0.93 16.21
C GLY A 17 9.20 1.76 15.07
N PHE A 18 9.04 3.07 15.28
CA PHE A 18 8.60 3.99 14.24
C PHE A 18 9.58 4.02 13.06
N GLU A 19 10.86 4.26 13.35
CA GLU A 19 11.92 4.32 12.33
C GLU A 19 12.05 3.01 11.56
N ARG A 20 12.01 1.86 12.25
CA ARG A 20 12.07 0.55 11.61
C ARG A 20 10.91 0.36 10.63
N THR A 21 9.69 0.74 11.01
CA THR A 21 8.51 0.63 10.13
C THR A 21 8.66 1.50 8.89
N VAL A 22 9.07 2.76 9.05
CA VAL A 22 9.29 3.69 7.92
C VAL A 22 10.45 3.20 7.05
N ARG A 23 11.53 2.73 7.65
CA ARG A 23 12.71 2.22 6.92
C ARG A 23 12.34 1.02 6.05
N VAL A 24 11.59 0.07 6.58
CA VAL A 24 11.19 -1.13 5.83
C VAL A 24 10.17 -0.76 4.75
N ASN A 25 9.08 -0.10 5.12
CA ASN A 25 7.95 0.09 4.21
C ASN A 25 8.16 1.21 3.18
N LEU A 26 8.73 2.34 3.60
CA LEU A 26 8.89 3.50 2.71
C LEU A 26 10.25 3.51 2.04
N PHE A 27 11.35 3.47 2.80
CA PHE A 27 12.69 3.51 2.21
C PHE A 27 12.96 2.25 1.37
N GLY A 28 12.48 1.07 1.83
CA GLY A 28 12.57 -0.18 1.06
C GLY A 28 11.85 -0.06 -0.28
N THR A 29 10.60 0.41 -0.29
CA THR A 29 9.84 0.62 -1.52
C THR A 29 10.54 1.60 -2.45
N PHE A 30 10.97 2.76 -1.95
CA PHE A 30 11.65 3.77 -2.77
C PHE A 30 12.97 3.25 -3.34
N ARG A 31 13.74 2.48 -2.56
CA ARG A 31 15.00 1.89 -3.03
C ARG A 31 14.79 0.93 -4.20
N VAL A 32 13.80 0.02 -4.07
CA VAL A 32 13.46 -0.92 -5.16
C VAL A 32 12.96 -0.15 -6.38
N LEU A 33 12.04 0.79 -6.18
CA LEU A 33 11.48 1.63 -7.24
C LEU A 33 12.58 2.34 -8.03
N SER A 34 13.49 3.05 -7.36
CA SER A 34 14.52 3.85 -8.01
C SER A 34 15.51 2.99 -8.80
N GLN A 35 15.91 1.83 -8.26
CA GLN A 35 16.78 0.90 -8.97
C GLN A 35 16.09 0.24 -10.16
N SER A 36 14.82 -0.13 -10.02
CA SER A 36 14.02 -0.69 -11.11
C SER A 36 13.84 0.34 -12.23
N ALA A 37 13.52 1.59 -11.90
CA ALA A 37 13.40 2.66 -12.88
C ALA A 37 14.72 2.88 -13.64
N ALA A 38 15.85 2.92 -12.95
CA ALA A 38 17.15 3.04 -13.59
C ALA A 38 17.45 1.89 -14.57
N GLY A 39 17.03 0.67 -14.25
CA GLY A 39 17.12 -0.46 -15.17
C GLY A 39 16.16 -0.33 -16.36
N MET A 40 14.92 0.09 -16.15
CA MET A 40 13.91 0.25 -17.19
C MET A 40 14.31 1.31 -18.24
N VAL A 41 14.93 2.41 -17.82
CA VAL A 41 15.42 3.48 -18.72
C VAL A 41 16.39 2.94 -19.78
N THR A 42 17.12 1.88 -19.49
CA THR A 42 18.09 1.27 -20.44
C THR A 42 17.44 0.34 -21.47
N LEU A 43 16.13 0.06 -21.34
CA LEU A 43 15.42 -0.82 -22.25
C LEU A 43 14.95 -0.05 -23.50
N GLU A 44 14.87 -0.76 -24.63
CA GLU A 44 14.19 -0.24 -25.80
C GLU A 44 12.68 -0.04 -25.50
N PRO A 45 12.08 1.09 -25.91
CA PRO A 45 10.67 1.32 -25.69
C PRO A 45 9.81 0.38 -26.52
N MET A 46 8.65 0.01 -25.98
CA MET A 46 7.60 -0.69 -26.75
C MET A 46 6.98 0.25 -27.79
N ALA A 47 6.09 -0.29 -28.63
CA ALA A 47 5.50 0.44 -29.77
C ALA A 47 4.77 1.75 -29.37
N ASP A 48 4.26 1.84 -28.14
CA ASP A 48 3.60 3.01 -27.58
C ASP A 48 4.55 3.97 -26.83
N GLY A 49 5.86 3.66 -26.81
CA GLY A 49 6.88 4.42 -26.12
C GLY A 49 7.06 4.04 -24.64
N GLU A 50 6.29 3.10 -24.10
CA GLU A 50 6.42 2.62 -22.73
C GLU A 50 7.69 1.77 -22.56
N ARG A 51 8.47 2.00 -21.49
CA ARG A 51 9.60 1.16 -21.08
C ARG A 51 9.29 0.33 -19.86
N GLY A 52 8.28 0.69 -19.10
CA GLY A 52 7.92 -0.08 -17.92
C GLY A 52 6.82 0.51 -17.05
N LEU A 53 6.37 -0.33 -16.14
CA LEU A 53 5.35 -0.01 -15.15
C LEU A 53 5.86 -0.35 -13.75
N ILE A 54 5.67 0.58 -12.84
CA ILE A 54 5.87 0.40 -11.41
C ILE A 54 4.49 0.36 -10.74
N VAL A 55 4.21 -0.71 -10.00
CA VAL A 55 3.02 -0.83 -9.17
C VAL A 55 3.45 -0.97 -7.71
N ASN A 56 3.26 0.08 -6.93
CA ASN A 56 3.53 0.06 -5.50
C ASN A 56 2.33 -0.47 -4.71
N THR A 57 2.62 -1.04 -3.54
CA THR A 57 1.60 -1.46 -2.57
C THR A 57 1.63 -0.56 -1.34
N ALA A 58 0.65 0.34 -1.24
CA ALA A 58 0.41 1.11 -0.02
C ALA A 58 -0.53 0.35 0.95
N SER A 59 -1.55 0.99 1.43
CA SER A 59 -2.65 0.45 2.25
C SER A 59 -3.75 1.49 2.36
N VAL A 60 -4.99 1.07 2.58
CA VAL A 60 -6.07 2.00 2.99
C VAL A 60 -5.72 2.74 4.28
N ALA A 61 -4.86 2.18 5.13
CA ALA A 61 -4.34 2.84 6.34
C ALA A 61 -3.50 4.10 6.04
N ALA A 62 -3.11 4.34 4.79
CA ALA A 62 -2.54 5.62 4.37
C ALA A 62 -3.53 6.79 4.50
N GLN A 63 -4.83 6.49 4.43
CA GLN A 63 -5.94 7.44 4.49
C GLN A 63 -6.80 7.25 5.74
N ASP A 64 -7.08 6.00 6.13
CA ASP A 64 -8.00 5.60 7.20
C ASP A 64 -7.23 4.95 8.38
N GLY A 65 -6.10 5.50 8.79
CA GLY A 65 -5.27 4.91 9.85
C GLY A 65 -6.00 4.76 11.19
N GLN A 66 -5.82 3.60 11.82
CA GLN A 66 -6.43 3.26 13.10
C GLN A 66 -5.54 3.64 14.29
N ILE A 67 -6.11 3.61 15.50
CA ILE A 67 -5.38 3.80 16.75
C ILE A 67 -4.20 2.80 16.81
N GLY A 68 -3.01 3.31 17.08
CA GLY A 68 -1.76 2.53 17.13
C GLY A 68 -1.03 2.41 15.79
N GLN A 69 -1.60 2.86 14.68
CA GLN A 69 -1.01 2.71 13.35
C GLN A 69 -0.18 3.92 12.87
N ALA A 70 0.20 4.86 13.74
CA ALA A 70 0.89 6.09 13.32
C ALA A 70 2.12 5.82 12.42
N ALA A 71 3.01 4.90 12.81
CA ALA A 71 4.19 4.53 12.01
C ALA A 71 3.81 3.86 10.69
N TYR A 72 2.83 2.94 10.74
CA TYR A 72 2.35 2.23 9.55
C TYR A 72 1.68 3.19 8.58
N SER A 73 0.74 4.01 9.06
CA SER A 73 0.05 5.01 8.24
C SER A 73 1.02 6.04 7.65
N ALA A 74 2.00 6.52 8.42
CA ALA A 74 3.04 7.41 7.92
C ALA A 74 3.85 6.75 6.79
N SER A 75 4.25 5.48 6.97
CA SER A 75 5.02 4.76 5.96
C SER A 75 4.23 4.52 4.67
N LYS A 76 2.96 4.10 4.79
CA LYS A 76 2.07 3.84 3.64
C LYS A 76 1.53 5.14 3.02
N GLY A 77 1.36 6.18 3.84
CA GLY A 77 1.09 7.54 3.38
C GLY A 77 2.23 8.11 2.55
N GLY A 78 3.48 7.84 2.92
CA GLY A 78 4.66 8.19 2.11
C GLY A 78 4.67 7.49 0.75
N VAL A 79 4.36 6.19 0.70
CA VAL A 79 4.23 5.45 -0.57
C VAL A 79 3.10 6.02 -1.43
N TYR A 80 1.95 6.33 -0.83
CA TYR A 80 0.84 7.00 -1.49
C TYR A 80 1.26 8.36 -2.09
N ALA A 81 1.89 9.21 -1.27
CA ALA A 81 2.23 10.58 -1.65
C ALA A 81 3.31 10.68 -2.74
N MET A 82 4.27 9.73 -2.78
CA MET A 82 5.32 9.73 -3.79
C MET A 82 4.87 9.25 -5.18
N THR A 83 3.69 8.65 -5.31
CA THR A 83 3.23 8.04 -6.57
C THR A 83 3.17 9.05 -7.71
N LEU A 84 2.46 10.15 -7.52
CA LEU A 84 2.32 11.17 -8.57
C LEU A 84 3.63 11.90 -8.90
N PRO A 85 4.45 12.36 -7.95
CA PRO A 85 5.77 12.91 -8.26
C PRO A 85 6.63 11.95 -9.08
N VAL A 86 6.72 10.68 -8.67
CA VAL A 86 7.51 9.67 -9.39
C VAL A 86 6.97 9.44 -10.82
N ALA A 87 5.66 9.36 -10.98
CA ALA A 87 5.06 9.23 -12.31
C ALA A 87 5.41 10.41 -13.23
N ARG A 88 5.47 11.62 -12.68
CA ARG A 88 5.87 12.84 -13.42
C ARG A 88 7.36 12.86 -13.74
N ASP A 89 8.21 12.49 -12.78
CA ASP A 89 9.66 12.45 -12.96
C ASP A 89 10.06 11.45 -14.06
N LEU A 90 9.34 10.32 -14.15
CA LEU A 90 9.65 9.24 -15.07
C LEU A 90 8.86 9.29 -16.41
N ALA A 91 7.99 10.29 -16.58
CA ALA A 91 7.11 10.39 -17.75
C ALA A 91 7.89 10.48 -19.08
N GLN A 92 8.97 11.26 -19.12
CA GLN A 92 9.78 11.39 -20.34
C GLN A 92 10.59 10.12 -20.67
N GLU A 93 10.77 9.26 -19.68
CA GLU A 93 11.45 7.99 -19.83
C GLU A 93 10.49 6.86 -20.24
N GLY A 94 9.20 7.15 -20.40
CA GLY A 94 8.19 6.15 -20.76
C GLY A 94 7.93 5.14 -19.63
N ILE A 95 8.06 5.55 -18.36
CA ILE A 95 7.82 4.68 -17.21
C ILE A 95 6.63 5.21 -16.42
N ARG A 96 5.62 4.34 -16.21
CA ARG A 96 4.44 4.66 -15.40
C ARG A 96 4.64 4.22 -13.96
N CYS A 97 4.01 4.94 -13.03
CA CYS A 97 4.01 4.61 -11.62
C CYS A 97 2.61 4.75 -11.04
N ASN A 98 2.06 3.66 -10.54
CA ASN A 98 0.77 3.63 -9.85
C ASN A 98 0.88 2.93 -8.50
N THR A 99 -0.08 3.15 -7.62
CA THR A 99 -0.10 2.54 -6.29
C THR A 99 -1.48 1.95 -6.02
N ILE A 100 -1.50 0.71 -5.53
CA ILE A 100 -2.71 0.08 -5.02
C ILE A 100 -2.74 0.26 -3.50
N LEU A 101 -3.93 0.61 -2.97
CA LEU A 101 -4.22 0.68 -1.55
C LEU A 101 -5.16 -0.48 -1.20
N PRO A 102 -4.63 -1.66 -0.85
CA PRO A 102 -5.47 -2.78 -0.44
C PRO A 102 -6.20 -2.46 0.87
N GLY A 103 -7.45 -2.91 0.95
CA GLY A 103 -8.19 -3.03 2.19
C GLY A 103 -7.77 -4.29 2.96
N ILE A 104 -8.75 -4.97 3.56
CA ILE A 104 -8.51 -6.20 4.30
C ILE A 104 -8.49 -7.37 3.31
N MET A 105 -7.29 -7.92 3.11
CA MET A 105 -7.04 -8.99 2.15
C MET A 105 -6.78 -10.31 2.88
N TRP A 106 -7.31 -11.40 2.35
CA TRP A 106 -6.95 -12.72 2.81
C TRP A 106 -5.48 -13.03 2.45
N THR A 107 -4.72 -13.38 3.46
CA THR A 107 -3.29 -13.73 3.32
C THR A 107 -2.98 -14.93 4.22
N PRO A 108 -1.84 -15.64 4.03
CA PRO A 108 -1.42 -16.70 4.95
C PRO A 108 -1.34 -16.25 6.43
N MET A 109 -1.04 -14.97 6.67
CA MET A 109 -1.07 -14.39 8.03
C MET A 109 -2.49 -14.39 8.62
N MET A 110 -3.49 -14.11 7.80
CA MET A 110 -4.90 -14.13 8.21
C MET A 110 -5.40 -15.55 8.47
N ALA A 111 -4.89 -16.54 7.73
CA ALA A 111 -5.26 -17.93 7.91
C ALA A 111 -4.93 -18.48 9.31
N GLY A 112 -3.97 -17.88 10.02
CA GLY A 112 -3.61 -18.19 11.41
C GLY A 112 -4.51 -17.55 12.47
N MET A 113 -5.46 -16.68 12.10
CA MET A 113 -6.37 -16.02 13.03
C MET A 113 -7.63 -16.87 13.28
N ASP A 114 -8.26 -16.64 14.44
CA ASP A 114 -9.55 -17.25 14.76
C ASP A 114 -10.58 -16.94 13.67
N GLN A 115 -11.37 -17.95 13.28
CA GLN A 115 -12.41 -17.81 12.24
C GLN A 115 -13.41 -16.68 12.56
N LYS A 116 -13.77 -16.52 13.84
CA LYS A 116 -14.67 -15.44 14.26
C LYS A 116 -14.11 -14.04 13.97
N ILE A 117 -12.78 -13.87 14.07
CA ILE A 117 -12.12 -12.60 13.75
C ILE A 117 -12.16 -12.39 12.23
N GLN A 118 -11.87 -13.44 11.45
CA GLN A 118 -11.95 -13.35 10.00
C GLN A 118 -13.38 -12.99 9.53
N ASP A 119 -14.40 -13.63 10.10
CA ASP A 119 -15.81 -13.38 9.78
C ASP A 119 -16.22 -11.94 10.13
N ALA A 120 -15.79 -11.44 11.30
CA ALA A 120 -16.05 -10.07 11.71
C ALA A 120 -15.39 -9.04 10.79
N LEU A 121 -14.16 -9.30 10.34
CA LEU A 121 -13.46 -8.45 9.39
C LEU A 121 -14.14 -8.47 8.01
N ALA A 122 -14.58 -9.63 7.55
CA ALA A 122 -15.34 -9.77 6.30
C ALA A 122 -16.66 -9.01 6.34
N ALA A 123 -17.39 -9.13 7.45
CA ALA A 123 -18.68 -8.45 7.67
C ALA A 123 -18.54 -6.91 7.73
N ALA A 124 -17.38 -6.38 8.08
CA ALA A 124 -17.11 -4.95 8.08
C ALA A 124 -16.92 -4.36 6.67
N ILE A 125 -16.76 -5.21 5.65
CA ILE A 125 -16.60 -4.78 4.25
C ILE A 125 -17.99 -4.61 3.63
N PRO A 126 -18.33 -3.41 3.13
CA PRO A 126 -19.68 -3.14 2.60
C PRO A 126 -20.08 -4.06 1.45
N PHE A 127 -19.30 -4.12 0.38
CA PHE A 127 -19.59 -5.00 -0.76
C PHE A 127 -18.35 -5.18 -1.65
N PRO A 128 -18.05 -6.41 -2.07
CA PRO A 128 -18.62 -7.68 -1.57
C PRO A 128 -18.23 -7.94 -0.11
N SER A 129 -19.15 -8.44 0.72
CA SER A 129 -18.91 -8.71 2.15
C SER A 129 -18.04 -9.94 2.36
N ARG A 130 -16.80 -9.84 1.96
CA ARG A 130 -15.74 -10.82 2.11
C ARG A 130 -14.38 -10.15 2.14
N LEU A 131 -13.39 -10.86 2.63
CA LEU A 131 -12.01 -10.42 2.48
C LEU A 131 -11.61 -10.38 0.99
N GLY A 132 -10.80 -9.41 0.60
CA GLY A 132 -10.18 -9.41 -0.71
C GLY A 132 -9.28 -10.64 -0.90
N THR A 133 -9.13 -11.10 -2.12
CA THR A 133 -8.29 -12.26 -2.46
C THR A 133 -7.04 -11.83 -3.25
N PRO A 134 -5.99 -12.68 -3.31
CA PRO A 134 -4.87 -12.44 -4.21
C PRO A 134 -5.30 -12.26 -5.67
N ALA A 135 -6.37 -12.94 -6.10
CA ALA A 135 -6.91 -12.80 -7.46
C ALA A 135 -7.51 -11.40 -7.70
N ASP A 136 -8.19 -10.82 -6.71
CA ASP A 136 -8.70 -9.43 -6.82
C ASP A 136 -7.54 -8.46 -7.02
N TYR A 137 -6.45 -8.64 -6.25
CA TYR A 137 -5.26 -7.80 -6.39
C TYR A 137 -4.58 -7.97 -7.75
N ALA A 138 -4.34 -9.22 -8.16
CA ALA A 138 -3.69 -9.54 -9.43
C ALA A 138 -4.48 -9.01 -10.63
N SER A 139 -5.81 -9.07 -10.59
CA SER A 139 -6.69 -8.53 -11.63
C SER A 139 -6.45 -7.02 -11.84
N LEU A 140 -6.35 -6.25 -10.73
CA LEU A 140 -6.07 -4.82 -10.84
C LEU A 140 -4.65 -4.55 -11.36
N VAL A 141 -3.65 -5.33 -10.95
CA VAL A 141 -2.28 -5.21 -11.49
C VAL A 141 -2.26 -5.45 -13.00
N LEU A 142 -2.98 -6.47 -13.47
CA LEU A 142 -3.11 -6.76 -14.91
C LEU A 142 -3.81 -5.62 -15.66
N GLU A 143 -4.84 -5.01 -15.09
CA GLU A 143 -5.50 -3.85 -15.70
C GLU A 143 -4.54 -2.65 -15.78
N LEU A 144 -3.80 -2.36 -14.71
CA LEU A 144 -2.77 -1.31 -14.72
C LEU A 144 -1.69 -1.56 -15.78
N ALA A 145 -1.35 -2.82 -16.02
CA ALA A 145 -0.39 -3.19 -17.05
C ALA A 145 -0.95 -2.98 -18.47
N ARG A 146 -2.21 -3.31 -18.70
CA ARG A 146 -2.86 -3.22 -20.04
C ARG A 146 -3.28 -1.81 -20.40
N ASN A 147 -3.76 -1.04 -19.44
CA ASN A 147 -4.30 0.29 -19.66
C ASN A 147 -3.20 1.35 -19.45
N VAL A 148 -2.49 1.65 -20.51
CA VAL A 148 -1.35 2.58 -20.51
C VAL A 148 -1.73 4.02 -20.15
N TYR A 149 -3.02 4.37 -20.19
CA TYR A 149 -3.49 5.70 -19.83
C TYR A 149 -3.61 5.93 -18.31
N ILE A 150 -3.51 4.86 -17.50
CA ILE A 150 -3.49 4.97 -16.03
C ILE A 150 -2.06 5.20 -15.59
N ASN A 151 -1.77 6.43 -15.12
CA ASN A 151 -0.45 6.82 -14.62
C ASN A 151 -0.58 7.84 -13.49
N GLY A 152 0.21 7.69 -12.43
CA GLY A 152 0.21 8.57 -11.27
C GLY A 152 -0.94 8.34 -10.30
N GLU A 153 -1.71 7.27 -10.44
CA GLU A 153 -2.92 7.00 -9.67
C GLU A 153 -2.68 6.13 -8.44
N CYS A 154 -3.48 6.42 -7.42
CA CYS A 154 -3.55 5.65 -6.18
C CYS A 154 -4.94 5.04 -6.04
N ILE A 155 -5.07 3.74 -6.28
CA ILE A 155 -6.36 3.06 -6.39
C ILE A 155 -6.64 2.24 -5.13
N ARG A 156 -7.75 2.53 -4.46
CA ARG A 156 -8.25 1.71 -3.35
C ARG A 156 -8.87 0.42 -3.90
N LEU A 157 -8.47 -0.71 -3.32
CA LEU A 157 -9.00 -2.04 -3.61
C LEU A 157 -9.49 -2.65 -2.30
N ASP A 158 -10.71 -2.31 -1.88
CA ASP A 158 -11.10 -2.46 -0.48
C ASP A 158 -12.59 -2.77 -0.21
N GLY A 159 -13.40 -3.01 -1.24
CA GLY A 159 -14.83 -3.28 -1.08
C GLY A 159 -15.60 -2.13 -0.42
N ALA A 160 -15.12 -0.90 -0.60
CA ALA A 160 -15.66 0.34 -0.02
C ALA A 160 -15.51 0.45 1.52
N ILE A 161 -14.65 -0.35 2.16
CA ILE A 161 -14.40 -0.22 3.59
C ILE A 161 -13.76 1.13 3.91
N ARG A 162 -14.16 1.69 5.05
CA ARG A 162 -13.42 2.74 5.75
C ARG A 162 -13.12 2.22 7.13
N LEU A 163 -11.83 2.16 7.47
CA LEU A 163 -11.43 1.59 8.75
C LEU A 163 -11.96 2.44 9.89
N ALA A 164 -12.69 1.81 10.81
CA ALA A 164 -13.08 2.46 12.05
C ALA A 164 -11.83 2.80 12.89
N PRO A 165 -11.89 3.78 13.80
CA PRO A 165 -10.75 4.15 14.63
C PRO A 165 -10.17 3.00 15.46
N ARG A 166 -11.01 1.96 15.71
CA ARG A 166 -10.66 0.70 16.39
C ARG A 166 -11.37 -0.47 15.74
#